data_a2107210c6e30e18e0e30b5e38c6de7c
#
_entry.id   a2107210c6e30e18e0e30b5e38c6de7c
#
_cell.length_a   1.000
_cell.length_b   1.000
_cell.length_c   1.000
_cell.angle_alpha   90.00
_cell.angle_beta   90.00
_cell.angle_gamma   90.00
#
_symmetry.space_group_name_H-M   'P 1'
#
loop_
_entity.id
_entity.type
_entity.pdbx_description
1 polymer ?
#
loop_
_entity_poly.entity_id
_entity_poly.type
_entity_poly.pdbx_seq_one_letter_code
_entity_poly.pdbx_strand_id
1 'polypeptide(L)'
;MEIIKKQNKSLGELLLHAGRVTKEQLDEALAEQKTTGEPLGKLLVRKAYVRDEDIMEVLKGMLVVVFEVNGEKFGLEIVYSREILNNRRITPLPVMPPHILGVISVRENVIPVISLTRMIFNAAQAQTDGTKIIIIESSNDAIGVMVDRILAVKNFGSGEFEDMRRSMISEEKKYIAGIIKDKGEIITLLKAGYFFAGKGK
;
A
#
# COMPACT_ATOMS: atom_id res chain seq x y z
N MET A 1 -3.02 26.07 17.92
CA MET A 1 -3.42 24.71 18.31
C MET A 1 -4.72 24.41 17.56
N GLU A 2 -4.60 24.12 16.28
CA GLU A 2 -5.73 23.84 15.39
C GLU A 2 -5.86 22.33 15.23
N ILE A 3 -6.96 21.84 15.77
CA ILE A 3 -7.31 20.41 15.79
C ILE A 3 -7.61 19.99 14.35
N ILE A 4 -6.80 19.08 13.84
CA ILE A 4 -6.98 18.41 12.55
C ILE A 4 -8.39 17.82 12.52
N LYS A 5 -9.31 18.44 11.78
CA LYS A 5 -10.60 17.83 11.44
C LYS A 5 -10.32 16.59 10.57
N LYS A 6 -10.36 15.44 11.22
CA LYS A 6 -10.43 14.13 10.56
C LYS A 6 -11.65 14.15 9.66
N GLN A 7 -11.49 14.19 8.34
CA GLN A 7 -12.57 13.89 7.41
C GLN A 7 -12.89 12.40 7.56
N ASN A 8 -13.78 12.08 8.53
CA ASN A 8 -14.37 10.76 8.63
C ASN A 8 -15.37 10.65 7.47
N LYS A 9 -15.00 9.97 6.38
CA LYS A 9 -15.98 9.51 5.41
C LYS A 9 -16.98 8.62 6.15
N SER A 10 -18.27 8.82 5.87
CA SER A 10 -19.33 7.98 6.48
C SER A 10 -19.21 6.54 5.99
N LEU A 11 -19.69 5.57 6.78
CA LEU A 11 -19.72 4.14 6.37
C LEU A 11 -20.36 3.97 4.98
N GLY A 12 -21.42 4.71 4.69
CA GLY A 12 -22.09 4.67 3.39
C GLY A 12 -21.20 5.11 2.23
N GLU A 13 -20.45 6.22 2.42
CA GLU A 13 -19.49 6.69 1.41
C GLU A 13 -18.35 5.70 1.18
N LEU A 14 -17.85 5.08 2.24
CA LEU A 14 -16.79 4.07 2.14
C LEU A 14 -17.27 2.85 1.35
N LEU A 15 -18.48 2.32 1.64
CA LEU A 15 -19.06 1.18 0.95
C LEU A 15 -19.35 1.48 -0.53
N LEU A 16 -19.83 2.70 -0.82
CA LEU A 16 -20.10 3.15 -2.19
C LEU A 16 -18.79 3.23 -3.01
N HIS A 17 -17.73 3.84 -2.44
CA HIS A 17 -16.41 3.92 -3.08
C HIS A 17 -15.76 2.55 -3.28
N ALA A 18 -15.96 1.63 -2.34
CA ALA A 18 -15.49 0.25 -2.45
C ALA A 18 -16.31 -0.60 -3.44
N GLY A 19 -17.37 -0.02 -4.04
CA GLY A 19 -18.27 -0.74 -4.95
C GLY A 19 -19.04 -1.88 -4.29
N ARG A 20 -19.20 -1.84 -2.96
CA ARG A 20 -19.93 -2.86 -2.18
C ARG A 20 -21.43 -2.61 -2.18
N VAL A 21 -21.86 -1.38 -2.41
CA VAL A 21 -23.25 -0.97 -2.59
C VAL A 21 -23.37 -0.05 -3.78
N THR A 22 -24.57 -0.01 -4.41
CA THR A 22 -24.90 1.00 -5.40
C THR A 22 -25.45 2.26 -4.70
N LYS A 23 -25.52 3.36 -5.45
CA LYS A 23 -26.09 4.60 -4.91
C LYS A 23 -27.55 4.42 -4.53
N GLU A 24 -28.32 3.70 -5.33
CA GLU A 24 -29.74 3.40 -5.10
C GLU A 24 -29.93 2.59 -3.82
N GLN A 25 -29.13 1.56 -3.60
CA GLN A 25 -29.15 0.73 -2.38
C GLN A 25 -28.80 1.56 -1.13
N LEU A 26 -27.82 2.45 -1.25
CA LEU A 26 -27.43 3.33 -0.15
C LEU A 26 -28.55 4.33 0.18
N ASP A 27 -29.12 4.99 -0.84
CA ASP A 27 -30.18 5.98 -0.66
C ASP A 27 -31.43 5.35 -0.04
N GLU A 28 -31.80 4.13 -0.44
CA GLU A 28 -32.87 3.36 0.16
C GLU A 28 -32.62 3.06 1.64
N ALA A 29 -31.42 2.58 1.98
CA ALA A 29 -31.05 2.29 3.36
C ALA A 29 -31.02 3.54 4.25
N LEU A 30 -30.54 4.67 3.70
CA LEU A 30 -30.54 5.98 4.40
C LEU A 30 -31.94 6.52 4.63
N ALA A 31 -32.88 6.31 3.69
CA ALA A 31 -34.28 6.67 3.86
C ALA A 31 -34.94 5.87 4.97
N GLU A 32 -34.69 4.56 5.02
CA GLU A 32 -35.19 3.68 6.08
C GLU A 32 -34.57 4.01 7.44
N GLN A 33 -33.27 4.34 7.47
CA GLN A 33 -32.59 4.77 8.70
C GLN A 33 -33.27 5.97 9.37
N LYS A 34 -33.71 6.95 8.56
CA LYS A 34 -34.39 8.15 9.07
C LYS A 34 -35.73 7.82 9.75
N THR A 35 -36.39 6.75 9.33
CA THR A 35 -37.70 6.35 9.88
C THR A 35 -37.55 5.40 11.05
N THR A 36 -36.60 4.48 11.00
CA THR A 36 -36.43 3.41 12.00
C THR A 36 -35.41 3.75 13.10
N GLY A 37 -34.45 4.66 12.84
CA GLY A 37 -33.32 4.94 13.72
C GLY A 37 -32.29 3.79 13.79
N GLU A 38 -32.47 2.74 13.00
CA GLU A 38 -31.53 1.59 12.98
C GLU A 38 -30.17 1.98 12.38
N PRO A 39 -29.03 1.50 12.92
CA PRO A 39 -27.72 1.77 12.35
C PRO A 39 -27.60 1.34 10.87
N LEU A 40 -27.04 2.19 10.02
CA LEU A 40 -26.93 1.95 8.57
C LEU A 40 -26.30 0.59 8.22
N GLY A 41 -25.22 0.22 8.92
CA GLY A 41 -24.57 -1.08 8.69
C GLY A 41 -25.52 -2.27 8.90
N LYS A 42 -26.35 -2.24 9.96
CA LYS A 42 -27.34 -3.29 10.22
C LYS A 42 -28.42 -3.35 9.15
N LEU A 43 -28.89 -2.18 8.68
CA LEU A 43 -29.87 -2.09 7.60
C LEU A 43 -29.34 -2.71 6.31
N LEU A 44 -28.10 -2.37 5.92
CA LEU A 44 -27.48 -2.88 4.71
C LEU A 44 -27.28 -4.41 4.76
N VAL A 45 -26.86 -4.95 5.91
CA VAL A 45 -26.74 -6.41 6.11
C VAL A 45 -28.10 -7.08 6.09
N ARG A 46 -29.09 -6.56 6.80
CA ARG A 46 -30.48 -7.10 6.84
C ARG A 46 -31.12 -7.14 5.45
N LYS A 47 -30.84 -6.13 4.62
CA LYS A 47 -31.27 -6.08 3.21
C LYS A 47 -30.46 -6.97 2.28
N ALA A 48 -29.43 -7.66 2.79
CA ALA A 48 -28.49 -8.48 2.02
C ALA A 48 -27.76 -7.68 0.91
N TYR A 49 -27.58 -6.36 1.07
CA TYR A 49 -26.80 -5.53 0.17
C TYR A 49 -25.30 -5.69 0.42
N VAL A 50 -24.89 -5.94 1.67
CA VAL A 50 -23.51 -6.24 2.09
C VAL A 50 -23.50 -7.33 3.14
N ARG A 51 -22.36 -7.96 3.36
CA ARG A 51 -22.10 -8.85 4.50
C ARG A 51 -21.38 -8.07 5.61
N ASP A 52 -21.42 -8.59 6.83
CA ASP A 52 -20.67 -8.01 7.95
C ASP A 52 -19.16 -7.91 7.64
N GLU A 53 -18.63 -8.90 6.93
CA GLU A 53 -17.22 -8.93 6.49
C GLU A 53 -16.88 -7.76 5.57
N ASP A 54 -17.77 -7.40 4.63
CA ASP A 54 -17.59 -6.27 3.71
C ASP A 54 -17.53 -4.93 4.48
N ILE A 55 -18.36 -4.79 5.52
CA ILE A 55 -18.34 -3.63 6.41
C ILE A 55 -17.02 -3.56 7.19
N MET A 56 -16.58 -4.69 7.75
CA MET A 56 -15.34 -4.75 8.52
C MET A 56 -14.12 -4.46 7.65
N GLU A 57 -14.08 -4.97 6.42
CA GLU A 57 -13.02 -4.71 5.45
C GLU A 57 -12.90 -3.21 5.12
N VAL A 58 -14.03 -2.57 4.85
CA VAL A 58 -14.10 -1.14 4.52
C VAL A 58 -13.72 -0.25 5.71
N LEU A 59 -14.07 -0.65 6.93
CA LEU A 59 -13.75 0.11 8.14
C LEU A 59 -12.29 -0.06 8.60
N LYS A 60 -11.67 -1.21 8.38
CA LYS A 60 -10.28 -1.47 8.77
C LYS A 60 -9.29 -0.59 8.02
N GLY A 61 -9.60 -0.24 6.76
CA GLY A 61 -8.65 0.47 5.91
C GLY A 61 -7.38 -0.35 5.63
N MET A 62 -6.43 0.27 4.95
CA MET A 62 -5.13 -0.31 4.59
C MET A 62 -4.02 0.48 5.26
N LEU A 63 -3.25 -0.16 6.14
CA LEU A 63 -2.10 0.47 6.79
C LEU A 63 -0.89 0.38 5.84
N VAL A 64 -0.38 1.54 5.42
CA VAL A 64 0.64 1.68 4.38
C VAL A 64 1.86 2.39 4.93
N VAL A 65 3.04 1.83 4.69
CA VAL A 65 4.31 2.53 4.81
C VAL A 65 4.47 3.40 3.57
N VAL A 66 4.47 4.72 3.76
CA VAL A 66 4.66 5.71 2.70
C VAL A 66 6.12 6.14 2.69
N PHE A 67 6.75 6.11 1.53
CA PHE A 67 8.17 6.44 1.36
C PHE A 67 8.41 7.15 0.03
N GLU A 68 9.58 7.73 -0.10
CA GLU A 68 10.01 8.44 -1.30
C GLU A 68 11.08 7.64 -2.05
N VAL A 69 10.98 7.65 -3.37
CA VAL A 69 11.98 7.12 -4.31
C VAL A 69 12.08 8.07 -5.49
N ASN A 70 13.26 8.62 -5.72
CA ASN A 70 13.55 9.55 -6.82
C ASN A 70 12.58 10.76 -6.87
N GLY A 71 12.19 11.29 -5.70
CA GLY A 71 11.27 12.41 -5.57
C GLY A 71 9.79 12.06 -5.67
N GLU A 72 9.43 10.83 -5.98
CA GLU A 72 8.04 10.36 -6.07
C GLU A 72 7.62 9.57 -4.83
N LYS A 73 6.32 9.60 -4.52
CA LYS A 73 5.75 8.92 -3.34
C LYS A 73 5.24 7.54 -3.70
N PHE A 74 5.71 6.56 -2.95
CA PHE A 74 5.28 5.17 -3.04
C PHE A 74 4.73 4.69 -1.71
N GLY A 75 3.93 3.64 -1.78
CA GLY A 75 3.37 2.97 -0.63
C GLY A 75 3.57 1.45 -0.72
N LEU A 76 3.70 0.83 0.45
CA LEU A 76 3.67 -0.62 0.61
C LEU A 76 2.80 -0.95 1.81
N GLU A 77 1.90 -1.92 1.67
CA GLU A 77 1.10 -2.37 2.80
C GLU A 77 2.01 -2.91 3.92
N ILE A 78 1.77 -2.44 5.15
CA ILE A 78 2.64 -2.76 6.29
C ILE A 78 2.67 -4.25 6.61
N VAL A 79 1.62 -4.99 6.27
CA VAL A 79 1.54 -6.45 6.51
C VAL A 79 2.66 -7.24 5.82
N TYR A 80 3.26 -6.67 4.77
CA TYR A 80 4.41 -7.26 4.09
C TYR A 80 5.74 -6.75 4.63
N SER A 81 5.77 -5.69 5.45
CA SER A 81 6.98 -5.11 6.01
C SER A 81 7.30 -5.75 7.35
N ARG A 82 8.41 -6.48 7.42
CA ARG A 82 8.90 -7.07 8.66
C ARG A 82 9.57 -6.04 9.57
N GLU A 83 10.50 -5.25 9.01
CA GLU A 83 11.24 -4.21 9.71
C GLU A 83 11.80 -3.17 8.73
N ILE A 84 12.08 -1.96 9.22
CA ILE A 84 12.72 -0.88 8.47
C ILE A 84 14.07 -0.61 9.09
N LEU A 85 15.11 -0.73 8.28
CA LEU A 85 16.49 -0.57 8.71
C LEU A 85 17.04 0.80 8.24
N ASN A 86 17.92 1.38 9.04
CA ASN A 86 18.76 2.47 8.58
C ASN A 86 19.69 1.98 7.47
N ASN A 87 20.22 2.92 6.68
CA ASN A 87 21.23 2.61 5.69
C ASN A 87 22.38 1.80 6.32
N ARG A 88 22.78 0.72 5.66
CA ARG A 88 23.87 -0.14 6.10
C ARG A 88 24.74 -0.52 4.90
N ARG A 89 25.94 -0.98 5.20
CA ARG A 89 26.87 -1.49 4.19
C ARG A 89 26.25 -2.70 3.48
N ILE A 90 26.07 -2.59 2.16
CA ILE A 90 25.64 -3.66 1.27
C ILE A 90 26.90 -4.32 0.71
N THR A 91 26.96 -5.64 0.77
CA THR A 91 28.02 -6.42 0.14
C THR A 91 27.61 -6.75 -1.28
N PRO A 92 28.27 -6.18 -2.30
CA PRO A 92 27.91 -6.47 -3.69
C PRO A 92 28.22 -7.93 -4.03
N LEU A 93 27.40 -8.51 -4.91
CA LEU A 93 27.63 -9.85 -5.44
C LEU A 93 28.00 -9.77 -6.92
N PRO A 94 28.90 -10.63 -7.42
CA PRO A 94 29.25 -10.67 -8.84
C PRO A 94 28.06 -11.13 -9.69
N VAL A 95 27.99 -10.61 -10.92
CA VAL A 95 27.04 -11.06 -11.96
C VAL A 95 25.56 -10.98 -11.53
N MET A 96 25.15 -9.85 -10.93
CA MET A 96 23.76 -9.61 -10.55
C MET A 96 23.07 -8.62 -11.50
N PRO A 97 21.72 -8.73 -11.67
CA PRO A 97 20.96 -7.71 -12.37
C PRO A 97 21.20 -6.30 -11.79
N PRO A 98 21.19 -5.23 -12.60
CA PRO A 98 21.55 -3.88 -12.17
C PRO A 98 20.74 -3.36 -10.97
N HIS A 99 19.49 -3.78 -10.81
CA HIS A 99 18.63 -3.36 -9.70
C HIS A 99 18.93 -4.08 -8.37
N ILE A 100 19.70 -5.19 -8.38
CA ILE A 100 20.17 -5.86 -7.17
C ILE A 100 21.48 -5.24 -6.75
N LEU A 101 21.49 -4.59 -5.58
CA LEU A 101 22.67 -3.90 -5.04
C LEU A 101 23.68 -4.85 -4.39
N GLY A 102 23.22 -6.01 -3.95
CA GLY A 102 23.99 -6.99 -3.19
C GLY A 102 23.20 -7.58 -2.04
N VAL A 103 23.87 -7.91 -0.96
CA VAL A 103 23.25 -8.53 0.23
C VAL A 103 23.60 -7.78 1.51
N ILE A 104 22.75 -7.91 2.52
CA ILE A 104 22.99 -7.49 3.90
C ILE A 104 22.77 -8.67 4.84
N SER A 105 23.49 -8.67 5.97
CA SER A 105 23.21 -9.58 7.07
C SER A 105 22.25 -8.93 8.06
N VAL A 106 21.14 -9.59 8.32
CA VAL A 106 20.15 -9.19 9.33
C VAL A 106 19.94 -10.35 10.28
N ARG A 107 20.44 -10.19 11.50
CA ARG A 107 20.52 -11.31 12.47
C ARG A 107 21.33 -12.47 11.87
N GLU A 108 20.72 -13.63 11.65
CA GLU A 108 21.37 -14.83 11.08
C GLU A 108 21.07 -15.02 9.59
N ASN A 109 20.30 -14.12 8.97
CA ASN A 109 19.86 -14.24 7.58
C ASN A 109 20.64 -13.31 6.65
N VAL A 110 20.96 -13.83 5.47
CA VAL A 110 21.51 -13.04 4.35
C VAL A 110 20.37 -12.64 3.44
N ILE A 111 20.12 -11.35 3.33
CA ILE A 111 18.96 -10.79 2.62
C ILE A 111 19.44 -10.01 1.41
N PRO A 112 18.98 -10.33 0.17
CA PRO A 112 19.28 -9.54 -1.01
C PRO A 112 18.62 -8.16 -0.91
N VAL A 113 19.31 -7.13 -1.41
CA VAL A 113 18.82 -5.74 -1.42
C VAL A 113 18.64 -5.28 -2.84
N ILE A 114 17.44 -4.79 -3.16
CA ILE A 114 17.11 -4.18 -4.45
C ILE A 114 17.00 -2.66 -4.31
N SER A 115 17.32 -1.96 -5.40
CA SER A 115 17.10 -0.52 -5.54
C SER A 115 15.84 -0.27 -6.35
N LEU A 116 14.82 0.36 -5.73
CA LEU A 116 13.62 0.79 -6.46
C LEU A 116 13.95 1.85 -7.49
N THR A 117 14.89 2.76 -7.20
CA THR A 117 15.32 3.79 -8.15
C THR A 117 15.86 3.17 -9.43
N ARG A 118 16.70 2.14 -9.33
CA ARG A 118 17.23 1.44 -10.53
C ARG A 118 16.13 0.63 -11.22
N MET A 119 15.27 -0.01 -10.45
CA MET A 119 14.24 -0.90 -11.00
C MET A 119 13.15 -0.13 -11.75
N ILE A 120 12.69 1.01 -11.21
CA ILE A 120 11.57 1.78 -11.76
C ILE A 120 12.06 2.85 -12.73
N PHE A 121 13.09 3.59 -12.36
CA PHE A 121 13.57 4.78 -13.09
C PHE A 121 14.81 4.53 -13.93
N ASN A 122 15.41 3.34 -13.84
CA ASN A 122 16.70 3.03 -14.47
C ASN A 122 17.79 4.06 -14.12
N ALA A 123 17.73 4.64 -12.92
CA ALA A 123 18.62 5.69 -12.43
C ALA A 123 19.53 5.17 -11.31
N ALA A 124 20.66 5.86 -11.07
CA ALA A 124 21.54 5.51 -9.98
C ALA A 124 20.88 5.81 -8.62
N GLN A 125 21.01 4.86 -7.68
CA GLN A 125 20.54 5.08 -6.31
C GLN A 125 21.56 5.93 -5.56
N ALA A 126 21.18 7.15 -5.18
CA ALA A 126 21.94 7.94 -4.22
C ALA A 126 21.75 7.38 -2.81
N GLN A 127 22.82 7.29 -2.04
CA GLN A 127 22.76 6.94 -0.63
C GLN A 127 23.00 8.20 0.21
N THR A 128 22.04 8.49 1.09
CA THR A 128 22.08 9.62 2.01
C THR A 128 21.79 9.12 3.43
N ASP A 129 21.90 9.99 4.43
CA ASP A 129 21.51 9.65 5.81
C ASP A 129 20.01 9.31 5.93
N GLY A 130 19.19 9.83 5.01
CA GLY A 130 17.76 9.51 4.93
C GLY A 130 17.45 8.12 4.39
N THR A 131 18.40 7.52 3.63
CA THR A 131 18.19 6.22 2.97
C THR A 131 17.82 5.12 3.96
N LYS A 132 16.79 4.34 3.62
CA LYS A 132 16.29 3.23 4.45
C LYS A 132 16.18 1.96 3.60
N ILE A 133 16.16 0.84 4.29
CA ILE A 133 15.90 -0.47 3.70
C ILE A 133 14.66 -1.06 4.37
N ILE A 134 13.60 -1.26 3.60
CA ILE A 134 12.39 -1.93 4.06
C ILE A 134 12.58 -3.42 3.82
N ILE A 135 12.56 -4.22 4.87
CA ILE A 135 12.59 -5.67 4.74
C ILE A 135 11.18 -6.17 4.50
N ILE A 136 10.96 -6.69 3.31
CA ILE A 136 9.70 -7.33 2.89
C ILE A 136 9.86 -8.83 3.07
N GLU A 137 8.84 -9.47 3.63
CA GLU A 137 8.82 -10.91 3.86
C GLU A 137 7.60 -11.56 3.22
N SER A 138 7.79 -12.75 2.65
CA SER A 138 6.73 -13.59 2.10
C SER A 138 7.06 -15.05 2.35
N SER A 139 6.21 -15.76 3.12
CA SER A 139 6.38 -17.16 3.49
C SER A 139 7.77 -17.49 4.06
N ASN A 140 8.72 -17.87 3.22
CA ASN A 140 10.09 -18.26 3.61
C ASN A 140 11.17 -17.35 3.02
N ASP A 141 10.80 -16.32 2.27
CA ASP A 141 11.72 -15.41 1.59
C ASP A 141 11.67 -14.00 2.15
N ALA A 142 12.83 -13.35 2.20
CA ALA A 142 12.95 -11.94 2.56
C ALA A 142 13.75 -11.17 1.51
N ILE A 143 13.37 -9.93 1.26
CA ILE A 143 14.07 -9.00 0.36
C ILE A 143 14.14 -7.63 1.04
N GLY A 144 15.30 -6.99 0.98
CA GLY A 144 15.49 -5.59 1.35
C GLY A 144 15.17 -4.68 0.14
N VAL A 145 14.30 -3.72 0.33
CA VAL A 145 13.97 -2.71 -0.67
C VAL A 145 14.56 -1.39 -0.22
N MET A 146 15.55 -0.89 -0.96
CA MET A 146 16.18 0.40 -0.67
C MET A 146 15.31 1.54 -1.20
N VAL A 147 15.04 2.51 -0.32
CA VAL A 147 14.25 3.72 -0.57
C VAL A 147 15.00 4.96 -0.09
N ASP A 148 14.66 6.15 -0.62
CA ASP A 148 15.39 7.37 -0.27
C ASP A 148 15.09 7.81 1.16
N ARG A 149 13.82 7.77 1.57
CA ARG A 149 13.38 8.04 2.96
C ARG A 149 11.98 7.50 3.24
N ILE A 150 11.71 7.22 4.50
CA ILE A 150 10.35 6.94 4.98
C ILE A 150 9.67 8.28 5.30
N LEU A 151 8.45 8.45 4.83
CA LEU A 151 7.66 9.66 5.07
C LEU A 151 6.69 9.48 6.24
N ALA A 152 5.96 8.36 6.25
CA ALA A 152 4.96 8.07 7.29
C ALA A 152 4.51 6.61 7.25
N VAL A 153 3.81 6.19 8.32
CA VAL A 153 2.90 5.04 8.29
C VAL A 153 1.50 5.59 8.48
N LYS A 154 0.62 5.36 7.50
CA LYS A 154 -0.73 5.91 7.49
C LYS A 154 -1.76 4.83 7.21
N ASN A 155 -2.96 5.01 7.78
CA ASN A 155 -4.11 4.19 7.46
C ASN A 155 -4.96 4.90 6.39
N PHE A 156 -5.20 4.25 5.27
CA PHE A 156 -6.00 4.74 4.17
C PHE A 156 -7.29 3.92 4.06
N GLY A 157 -8.43 4.61 4.01
CA GLY A 157 -9.72 3.98 3.76
C GLY A 157 -9.83 3.51 2.30
N SER A 158 -10.73 2.57 2.05
CA SER A 158 -10.99 2.04 0.70
C SER A 158 -11.37 3.12 -0.33
N GLY A 159 -11.93 4.25 0.10
CA GLY A 159 -12.26 5.38 -0.78
C GLY A 159 -11.08 6.26 -1.18
N GLU A 160 -9.89 6.03 -0.64
CA GLU A 160 -8.65 6.75 -1.02
C GLU A 160 -7.82 5.93 -2.01
N PHE A 161 -8.11 4.63 -2.13
CA PHE A 161 -7.46 3.71 -3.06
C PHE A 161 -8.21 3.65 -4.39
N GLU A 162 -7.48 3.70 -5.50
CA GLU A 162 -7.97 3.52 -6.85
C GLU A 162 -7.17 2.45 -7.57
N ASP A 163 -7.87 1.40 -8.02
CA ASP A 163 -7.26 0.31 -8.79
C ASP A 163 -7.01 0.77 -10.23
N MET A 164 -5.77 1.01 -10.56
CA MET A 164 -5.36 1.50 -11.89
C MET A 164 -5.03 0.38 -12.87
N ARG A 165 -5.22 -0.90 -12.52
CA ARG A 165 -4.82 -2.04 -13.37
C ARG A 165 -5.42 -2.04 -14.78
N ARG A 166 -6.56 -1.39 -14.98
CA ARG A 166 -7.21 -1.27 -16.29
C ARG A 166 -6.58 -0.19 -17.17
N SER A 167 -5.99 0.83 -16.58
CA SER A 167 -5.49 2.04 -17.26
C SER A 167 -3.98 2.03 -17.48
N MET A 168 -3.23 1.13 -16.82
CA MET A 168 -1.77 1.08 -16.90
C MET A 168 -1.25 0.30 -18.10
N ILE A 169 -0.02 0.64 -18.54
CA ILE A 169 0.74 -0.13 -19.53
C ILE A 169 1.13 -1.50 -18.92
N SER A 170 1.36 -2.51 -19.75
CA SER A 170 1.55 -3.89 -19.31
C SER A 170 2.72 -4.10 -18.35
N GLU A 171 3.82 -3.35 -18.49
CA GLU A 171 5.00 -3.48 -17.63
C GLU A 171 4.74 -2.94 -16.21
N GLU A 172 4.09 -1.79 -16.08
CA GLU A 172 3.76 -1.17 -14.79
C GLU A 172 2.77 -2.02 -13.98
N LYS A 173 1.87 -2.73 -14.66
CA LYS A 173 0.92 -3.65 -14.01
C LYS A 173 1.58 -4.73 -13.16
N LYS A 174 2.86 -5.05 -13.43
CA LYS A 174 3.57 -6.09 -12.70
C LYS A 174 3.81 -5.70 -11.25
N TYR A 175 4.23 -4.45 -10.99
CA TYR A 175 4.65 -3.99 -9.66
C TYR A 175 3.72 -2.98 -8.99
N ILE A 176 2.78 -2.35 -9.74
CA ILE A 176 1.82 -1.40 -9.18
C ILE A 176 0.49 -2.10 -8.86
N ALA A 177 -0.01 -1.93 -7.63
CA ALA A 177 -1.33 -2.39 -7.20
C ALA A 177 -2.42 -1.37 -7.56
N GLY A 178 -2.09 -0.07 -7.46
CA GLY A 178 -2.99 1.04 -7.69
C GLY A 178 -2.39 2.34 -7.21
N ILE A 179 -3.22 3.34 -7.01
CA ILE A 179 -2.83 4.62 -6.43
C ILE A 179 -3.67 4.94 -5.20
N ILE A 180 -3.08 5.71 -4.29
CA ILE A 180 -3.77 6.28 -3.13
C ILE A 180 -3.76 7.81 -3.29
N LYS A 181 -4.93 8.43 -3.10
CA LYS A 181 -5.10 9.88 -3.12
C LYS A 181 -5.09 10.42 -1.68
N ASP A 182 -3.98 11.05 -1.29
CA ASP A 182 -3.81 11.64 0.06
C ASP A 182 -3.70 13.15 -0.04
N LYS A 183 -4.77 13.87 0.30
CA LYS A 183 -4.81 15.35 0.36
C LYS A 183 -4.31 16.07 -0.91
N GLY A 184 -4.64 15.53 -2.08
CA GLY A 184 -4.22 16.07 -3.38
C GLY A 184 -2.88 15.53 -3.88
N GLU A 185 -2.18 14.73 -3.09
CA GLU A 185 -0.97 14.02 -3.50
C GLU A 185 -1.32 12.58 -3.96
N ILE A 186 -0.51 12.06 -4.86
CA ILE A 186 -0.64 10.69 -5.36
C ILE A 186 0.47 9.84 -4.73
N ILE A 187 0.09 8.69 -4.19
CA ILE A 187 1.01 7.67 -3.69
C ILE A 187 0.82 6.42 -4.53
N THR A 188 1.87 5.97 -5.22
CA THR A 188 1.83 4.74 -6.01
C THR A 188 1.98 3.53 -5.11
N LEU A 189 0.92 2.71 -4.99
CA LEU A 189 0.93 1.51 -4.16
C LEU A 189 1.60 0.36 -4.90
N LEU A 190 2.64 -0.21 -4.29
CA LEU A 190 3.41 -1.33 -4.85
C LEU A 190 2.84 -2.68 -4.42
N LYS A 191 2.97 -3.67 -5.32
CA LYS A 191 2.66 -5.08 -5.03
C LYS A 191 3.86 -5.75 -4.37
N ALA A 192 3.78 -6.10 -3.08
CA ALA A 192 4.84 -6.83 -2.40
C ALA A 192 5.22 -8.14 -3.10
N GLY A 193 4.23 -8.89 -3.60
CA GLY A 193 4.46 -10.15 -4.29
C GLY A 193 5.34 -10.06 -5.54
N TYR A 194 5.41 -8.89 -6.18
CA TYR A 194 6.26 -8.67 -7.36
C TYR A 194 7.75 -8.88 -7.04
N PHE A 195 8.18 -8.43 -5.86
CA PHE A 195 9.58 -8.52 -5.45
C PHE A 195 10.09 -9.96 -5.29
N PHE A 196 9.18 -10.92 -5.17
CA PHE A 196 9.49 -12.34 -5.04
C PHE A 196 9.32 -13.13 -6.35
N ALA A 197 8.66 -12.56 -7.36
CA ALA A 197 8.32 -13.26 -8.61
C ALA A 197 9.55 -13.58 -9.51
N GLY A 198 10.71 -13.00 -9.25
CA GLY A 198 11.94 -13.19 -10.02
C GLY A 198 12.88 -14.29 -9.53
N LYS A 199 12.54 -15.02 -8.47
CA LYS A 199 13.41 -16.04 -7.85
C LYS A 199 13.23 -17.47 -8.40
N GLY A 200 12.40 -17.66 -9.42
CA GLY A 200 12.10 -18.99 -9.96
C GLY A 200 12.35 -19.07 -11.46
N LYS A 201 13.62 -19.15 -11.89
CA LYS A 201 14.06 -19.90 -13.08
C LYS A 201 15.56 -20.12 -13.00
#